data_e26c524b7ea682432140bab5b1b8819a
#
_entry.id   e26c524b7ea682432140bab5b1b8819a
#
_cell.length_a   1.000
_cell.length_b   1.000
_cell.length_c   1.000
_cell.angle_alpha   90.00
_cell.angle_beta   90.00
_cell.angle_gamma   90.00
#
_symmetry.space_group_name_H-M   'P 1'
#
loop_
_entity.id
_entity.type
_entity.pdbx_description
1 polymer ?
#
loop_
_entity_poly.entity_id
_entity_poly.type
_entity_poly.pdbx_seq_one_letter_code
_entity_poly.pdbx_strand_id
1 'polypeptide(L)'
;DDVVLVWGAAGGLGAMALQIVSALGGKAVAVISDEDKRQFCLDKGAVGVINRNDFTHWGPMPDTSSPDYKAWIGGARSFGKAIWEAVGERKNPKIVFEHPGESTLATSGFVCDTGGMVVICAGTTGYNITMDLRYHWMMQKRLQGSHLANDVQAEAVNELLLAQKVDPCLSETYSFDEIGHAHQLMYENKHPY
;
A
#
# COMPACT_ATOMS: atom_id res chain seq x y z
N ASP A 1 -17.59 -0.46 -4.55
CA ASP A 1 -16.85 0.36 -5.56
C ASP A 1 -15.75 1.29 -4.97
N ASP A 2 -15.38 1.14 -3.70
CA ASP A 2 -14.34 1.99 -3.10
C ASP A 2 -12.95 1.64 -3.65
N VAL A 3 -12.13 2.66 -3.89
CA VAL A 3 -10.73 2.50 -4.29
C VAL A 3 -9.87 2.34 -3.04
N VAL A 4 -8.99 1.35 -3.05
CA VAL A 4 -7.99 1.11 -2.00
C VAL A 4 -6.60 1.13 -2.62
N LEU A 5 -5.75 2.04 -2.17
CA LEU A 5 -4.34 2.07 -2.55
C LEU A 5 -3.54 1.16 -1.62
N VAL A 6 -2.76 0.24 -2.18
CA VAL A 6 -1.99 -0.75 -1.41
C VAL A 6 -0.50 -0.57 -1.67
N TRP A 7 0.24 -0.10 -0.68
CA TRP A 7 1.70 0.00 -0.74
C TRP A 7 2.35 -1.37 -0.56
N GLY A 8 3.49 -1.59 -1.21
CA GLY A 8 4.22 -2.86 -1.14
C GLY A 8 3.36 -4.06 -1.53
N ALA A 9 2.53 -3.86 -2.54
CA ALA A 9 1.42 -4.73 -2.91
C ALA A 9 1.83 -6.16 -3.28
N ALA A 10 3.08 -6.37 -3.71
CA ALA A 10 3.60 -7.70 -4.06
C ALA A 10 4.25 -8.44 -2.89
N GLY A 11 4.37 -7.82 -1.72
CA GLY A 11 4.82 -8.52 -0.51
C GLY A 11 3.67 -9.30 0.15
N GLY A 12 3.98 -10.18 1.10
CA GLY A 12 2.99 -11.06 1.73
C GLY A 12 1.76 -10.32 2.27
N LEU A 13 1.97 -9.23 3.04
CA LEU A 13 0.88 -8.43 3.59
C LEU A 13 0.09 -7.68 2.50
N GLY A 14 0.79 -7.12 1.51
CA GLY A 14 0.17 -6.40 0.39
C GLY A 14 -0.65 -7.32 -0.52
N ALA A 15 -0.14 -8.51 -0.82
CA ALA A 15 -0.86 -9.51 -1.63
C ALA A 15 -2.16 -9.98 -0.95
N MET A 16 -2.15 -10.13 0.37
CA MET A 16 -3.37 -10.41 1.14
C MET A 16 -4.34 -9.23 1.07
N ALA A 17 -3.86 -8.00 1.23
CA ALA A 17 -4.70 -6.80 1.14
C ALA A 17 -5.36 -6.66 -0.25
N LEU A 18 -4.63 -6.89 -1.35
CA LEU A 18 -5.19 -6.87 -2.71
C LEU A 18 -6.36 -7.83 -2.84
N GLN A 19 -6.17 -9.07 -2.42
CA GLN A 19 -7.16 -10.12 -2.53
C GLN A 19 -8.39 -9.86 -1.66
N ILE A 20 -8.21 -9.40 -0.41
CA ILE A 20 -9.31 -9.06 0.49
C ILE A 20 -10.14 -7.91 -0.10
N VAL A 21 -9.50 -6.86 -0.61
CA VAL A 21 -10.19 -5.73 -1.26
C VAL A 21 -11.02 -6.23 -2.45
N SER A 22 -10.43 -7.06 -3.31
CA SER A 22 -11.10 -7.65 -4.47
C SER A 22 -12.29 -8.55 -4.04
N ALA A 23 -12.08 -9.43 -3.06
CA ALA A 23 -13.11 -10.34 -2.55
C ALA A 23 -14.32 -9.59 -1.95
N LEU A 24 -14.09 -8.38 -1.42
CA LEU A 24 -15.13 -7.50 -0.86
C LEU A 24 -15.72 -6.53 -1.90
N GLY A 25 -15.35 -6.64 -3.18
CA GLY A 25 -15.88 -5.81 -4.26
C GLY A 25 -15.29 -4.42 -4.36
N GLY A 26 -14.15 -4.16 -3.71
CA GLY A 26 -13.38 -2.93 -3.84
C GLY A 26 -12.47 -2.95 -5.08
N LYS A 27 -11.93 -1.79 -5.44
CA LYS A 27 -10.93 -1.61 -6.49
C LYS A 27 -9.54 -1.42 -5.87
N ALA A 28 -8.71 -2.45 -5.86
CA ALA A 28 -7.35 -2.38 -5.33
C ALA A 28 -6.39 -1.80 -6.39
N VAL A 29 -5.67 -0.73 -6.05
CA VAL A 29 -4.56 -0.19 -6.84
C VAL A 29 -3.26 -0.56 -6.14
N ALA A 30 -2.44 -1.34 -6.82
CA ALA A 30 -1.17 -1.83 -6.29
C ALA A 30 -0.05 -0.81 -6.51
N VAL A 31 0.79 -0.59 -5.49
CA VAL A 31 2.05 0.17 -5.62
C VAL A 31 3.23 -0.78 -5.41
N ILE A 32 4.08 -0.87 -6.43
CA ILE A 32 5.27 -1.73 -6.48
C ILE A 32 6.55 -0.91 -6.65
N SER A 33 7.71 -1.54 -6.44
CA SER A 33 9.04 -0.98 -6.72
C SER A 33 9.82 -1.77 -7.77
N ASP A 34 9.24 -2.88 -8.26
CA ASP A 34 9.85 -3.76 -9.24
C ASP A 34 8.80 -4.14 -10.29
N GLU A 35 9.08 -3.85 -11.56
CA GLU A 35 8.14 -4.05 -12.65
C GLU A 35 7.80 -5.53 -12.87
N ASP A 36 8.72 -6.43 -12.56
CA ASP A 36 8.53 -7.88 -12.69
C ASP A 36 7.37 -8.39 -11.79
N LYS A 37 7.02 -7.62 -10.75
CA LYS A 37 5.91 -7.94 -9.83
C LYS A 37 4.54 -7.46 -10.30
N ARG A 38 4.46 -6.75 -11.42
CA ARG A 38 3.21 -6.20 -11.96
C ARG A 38 2.16 -7.27 -12.21
N GLN A 39 2.53 -8.32 -12.95
CA GLN A 39 1.59 -9.36 -13.32
C GLN A 39 1.06 -10.10 -12.08
N PHE A 40 1.93 -10.38 -11.12
CA PHE A 40 1.52 -10.98 -9.85
C PHE A 40 0.42 -10.15 -9.15
N CYS A 41 0.58 -8.83 -9.07
CA CYS A 41 -0.44 -7.96 -8.44
C CYS A 41 -1.78 -7.99 -9.21
N LEU A 42 -1.73 -8.00 -10.55
CA LEU A 42 -2.93 -8.13 -11.38
C LEU A 42 -3.64 -9.46 -11.16
N ASP A 43 -2.88 -10.57 -11.11
CA ASP A 43 -3.41 -11.91 -10.84
C ASP A 43 -4.02 -12.03 -9.43
N LYS A 44 -3.56 -11.20 -8.48
CA LYS A 44 -4.12 -11.11 -7.13
C LYS A 44 -5.26 -10.10 -6.98
N GLY A 45 -5.78 -9.59 -8.09
CA GLY A 45 -7.02 -8.79 -8.13
C GLY A 45 -6.82 -7.28 -8.11
N ALA A 46 -5.60 -6.78 -8.33
CA ALA A 46 -5.40 -5.36 -8.54
C ALA A 46 -6.06 -4.91 -9.85
N VAL A 47 -6.82 -3.80 -9.83
CA VAL A 47 -7.40 -3.21 -11.04
C VAL A 47 -6.37 -2.41 -11.84
N GLY A 48 -5.26 -2.05 -11.22
CA GLY A 48 -4.13 -1.37 -11.85
C GLY A 48 -2.91 -1.36 -10.93
N VAL A 49 -1.73 -1.15 -11.53
CA VAL A 49 -0.44 -1.23 -10.84
C VAL A 49 0.39 0.00 -11.18
N ILE A 50 0.95 0.64 -10.17
CA ILE A 50 1.81 1.83 -10.26
C ILE A 50 3.20 1.46 -9.76
N ASN A 51 4.22 1.71 -10.58
CA ASN A 51 5.60 1.58 -10.12
C ASN A 51 6.02 2.89 -9.42
N ARG A 52 6.38 2.81 -8.13
CA ARG A 52 6.82 3.99 -7.38
C ARG A 52 8.10 4.64 -7.95
N ASN A 53 8.92 3.86 -8.65
CA ASN A 53 10.17 4.34 -9.24
C ASN A 53 9.96 5.30 -10.42
N ASP A 54 8.73 5.41 -10.95
CA ASP A 54 8.36 6.41 -11.96
C ASP A 54 8.23 7.83 -11.36
N PHE A 55 8.35 7.96 -10.03
CA PHE A 55 8.19 9.22 -9.29
C PHE A 55 9.40 9.47 -8.39
N THR A 56 9.75 10.75 -8.20
CA THR A 56 10.97 11.15 -7.47
C THR A 56 10.70 12.02 -6.24
N HIS A 57 9.43 12.27 -5.90
CA HIS A 57 9.02 13.18 -4.82
C HIS A 57 8.91 12.51 -3.44
N TRP A 58 9.39 11.29 -3.31
CA TRP A 58 9.31 10.52 -2.07
C TRP A 58 10.20 11.12 -0.96
N GLY A 59 9.82 10.89 0.27
CA GLY A 59 10.52 11.40 1.43
C GLY A 59 9.70 12.42 2.24
N PRO A 60 10.31 13.06 3.25
CA PRO A 60 9.66 14.07 4.05
C PRO A 60 9.10 15.21 3.19
N MET A 61 7.87 15.62 3.47
CA MET A 61 7.28 16.78 2.79
C MET A 61 8.09 18.04 3.15
N PRO A 62 8.54 18.83 2.16
CA PRO A 62 9.20 20.10 2.42
C PRO A 62 8.30 21.09 3.15
N ASP A 63 8.88 22.05 3.88
CA ASP A 63 8.13 23.14 4.45
C ASP A 63 7.29 23.86 3.39
N THR A 64 6.04 24.18 3.71
CA THR A 64 5.07 24.77 2.77
C THR A 64 5.50 26.14 2.24
N SER A 65 6.41 26.84 2.91
CA SER A 65 7.03 28.09 2.47
C SER A 65 8.30 27.86 1.61
N SER A 66 8.83 26.64 1.56
CA SER A 66 10.01 26.30 0.77
C SER A 66 9.71 26.28 -0.73
N PRO A 67 10.64 26.73 -1.59
CA PRO A 67 10.53 26.53 -3.03
C PRO A 67 10.34 25.06 -3.43
N ASP A 68 10.90 24.11 -2.69
CA ASP A 68 10.84 22.68 -2.95
C ASP A 68 9.43 22.10 -2.77
N TYR A 69 8.57 22.75 -1.97
CA TYR A 69 7.19 22.35 -1.80
C TYR A 69 6.42 22.29 -3.12
N LYS A 70 6.72 23.22 -4.06
CA LYS A 70 6.07 23.23 -5.39
C LYS A 70 6.42 21.99 -6.21
N ALA A 71 7.65 21.53 -6.12
CA ALA A 71 8.09 20.30 -6.80
C ALA A 71 7.46 19.08 -6.16
N TRP A 72 7.47 18.99 -4.81
CA TRP A 72 6.88 17.91 -4.07
C TRP A 72 5.37 17.74 -4.36
N ILE A 73 4.59 18.82 -4.28
CA ILE A 73 3.14 18.77 -4.54
C ILE A 73 2.83 18.46 -6.01
N GLY A 74 3.71 18.85 -6.93
CA GLY A 74 3.64 18.45 -8.33
C GLY A 74 3.75 16.94 -8.49
N GLY A 75 4.72 16.32 -7.83
CA GLY A 75 4.92 14.87 -7.79
C GLY A 75 3.73 14.14 -7.15
N ALA A 76 3.25 14.62 -6.01
CA ALA A 76 2.08 14.05 -5.33
C ALA A 76 0.80 14.10 -6.20
N ARG A 77 0.61 15.20 -6.95
CA ARG A 77 -0.49 15.32 -7.94
C ARG A 77 -0.32 14.35 -9.11
N SER A 78 0.90 14.18 -9.61
CA SER A 78 1.19 13.23 -10.69
C SER A 78 0.91 11.80 -10.25
N PHE A 79 1.29 11.44 -9.02
CA PHE A 79 0.95 10.15 -8.43
C PHE A 79 -0.57 9.97 -8.28
N GLY A 80 -1.30 11.00 -7.84
CA GLY A 80 -2.77 10.98 -7.79
C GLY A 80 -3.43 10.75 -9.15
N LYS A 81 -2.88 11.33 -10.23
CA LYS A 81 -3.34 11.08 -11.61
C LYS A 81 -3.09 9.62 -12.03
N ALA A 82 -1.93 9.06 -11.70
CA ALA A 82 -1.63 7.66 -11.99
C ALA A 82 -2.63 6.71 -11.29
N ILE A 83 -3.10 7.06 -10.09
CA ILE A 83 -4.18 6.31 -9.42
C ILE A 83 -5.47 6.37 -10.25
N TRP A 84 -5.88 7.55 -10.74
CA TRP A 84 -7.07 7.69 -11.57
C TRP A 84 -6.96 6.90 -12.88
N GLU A 85 -5.81 6.93 -13.52
CA GLU A 85 -5.51 6.15 -14.74
C GLU A 85 -5.60 4.64 -14.46
N ALA A 86 -5.02 4.18 -13.34
CA ALA A 86 -5.10 2.78 -12.92
C ALA A 86 -6.54 2.31 -12.65
N VAL A 87 -7.38 3.18 -12.12
CA VAL A 87 -8.81 2.91 -11.83
C VAL A 87 -9.70 3.07 -13.07
N GLY A 88 -9.25 3.85 -14.06
CA GLY A 88 -10.03 4.22 -15.25
C GLY A 88 -11.05 5.34 -15.02
N GLU A 89 -11.02 5.99 -13.86
CA GLU A 89 -11.91 7.11 -13.51
C GLU A 89 -11.21 8.07 -12.52
N ARG A 90 -11.68 9.32 -12.47
CA ARG A 90 -11.16 10.31 -11.51
C ARG A 90 -11.71 10.05 -10.11
N LYS A 91 -11.13 9.10 -9.41
CA LYS A 91 -11.54 8.68 -8.08
C LYS A 91 -10.33 8.47 -7.17
N ASN A 92 -10.35 9.13 -6.01
CA ASN A 92 -9.30 9.01 -5.01
C ASN A 92 -9.49 7.76 -4.15
N PRO A 93 -8.43 7.20 -3.58
CA PRO A 93 -8.55 6.06 -2.68
C PRO A 93 -9.28 6.44 -1.39
N LYS A 94 -10.32 5.69 -1.07
CA LYS A 94 -11.06 5.81 0.19
C LYS A 94 -10.28 5.27 1.37
N ILE A 95 -9.45 4.28 1.09
CA ILE A 95 -8.50 3.69 2.05
C ILE A 95 -7.13 3.68 1.38
N VAL A 96 -6.11 4.05 2.14
CA VAL A 96 -4.70 3.83 1.79
C VAL A 96 -4.11 2.87 2.81
N PHE A 97 -3.73 1.69 2.34
CA PHE A 97 -3.02 0.69 3.13
C PHE A 97 -1.52 1.00 3.05
N GLU A 98 -0.99 1.50 4.17
CA GLU A 98 0.33 2.13 4.27
C GLU A 98 1.23 1.34 5.23
N HIS A 99 2.49 1.11 4.85
CA HIS A 99 3.49 0.54 5.73
C HIS A 99 4.91 1.09 5.53
N PRO A 100 5.28 1.77 4.43
CA PRO A 100 6.59 2.41 4.32
C PRO A 100 6.81 3.51 5.37
N GLY A 101 5.82 4.35 5.64
CA GLY A 101 5.91 5.37 6.67
C GLY A 101 6.53 6.67 6.17
N GLU A 102 7.70 7.04 6.70
CA GLU A 102 8.33 8.35 6.52
C GLU A 102 8.39 8.82 5.06
N SER A 103 8.74 7.92 4.13
CA SER A 103 8.93 8.30 2.73
C SER A 103 7.63 8.51 1.93
N THR A 104 6.50 7.98 2.39
CA THR A 104 5.27 7.91 1.56
C THR A 104 4.03 8.45 2.25
N LEU A 105 4.01 8.53 3.58
CA LEU A 105 2.80 8.84 4.35
C LEU A 105 2.24 10.24 4.03
N ALA A 106 3.09 11.24 3.78
CA ALA A 106 2.64 12.57 3.39
C ALA A 106 1.89 12.54 2.04
N THR A 107 2.40 11.80 1.06
CA THR A 107 1.75 11.58 -0.24
C THR A 107 0.48 10.74 -0.08
N SER A 108 0.50 9.70 0.72
CA SER A 108 -0.67 8.87 1.05
C SER A 108 -1.80 9.72 1.66
N GLY A 109 -1.46 10.59 2.61
CA GLY A 109 -2.39 11.56 3.17
C GLY A 109 -2.93 12.55 2.14
N PHE A 110 -2.10 13.00 1.19
CA PHE A 110 -2.51 13.91 0.13
C PHE A 110 -3.50 13.26 -0.84
N VAL A 111 -3.21 12.07 -1.37
CA VAL A 111 -4.04 11.39 -2.38
C VAL A 111 -5.30 10.72 -1.81
N CYS A 112 -5.34 10.45 -0.51
CA CYS A 112 -6.51 9.89 0.17
C CYS A 112 -7.74 10.77 -0.06
N ASP A 113 -8.90 10.17 -0.25
CA ASP A 113 -10.16 10.86 -0.54
C ASP A 113 -10.67 11.66 0.68
N THR A 114 -11.63 12.56 0.44
CA THR A 114 -12.37 13.26 1.49
C THR A 114 -13.10 12.25 2.38
N GLY A 115 -12.92 12.38 3.70
CA GLY A 115 -13.44 11.43 4.69
C GLY A 115 -12.82 10.04 4.60
N GLY A 116 -11.74 9.89 3.81
CA GLY A 116 -11.00 8.64 3.69
C GLY A 116 -10.08 8.35 4.87
N MET A 117 -9.38 7.23 4.81
CA MET A 117 -8.52 6.75 5.89
C MET A 117 -7.19 6.26 5.35
N VAL A 118 -6.09 6.71 5.95
CA VAL A 118 -4.77 6.07 5.82
C VAL A 118 -4.59 5.13 7.01
N VAL A 119 -4.42 3.85 6.73
CA VAL A 119 -4.15 2.82 7.75
C VAL A 119 -2.67 2.50 7.72
N ILE A 120 -1.97 2.74 8.83
CA ILE A 120 -0.52 2.52 8.99
C ILE A 120 -0.26 1.37 9.95
N CYS A 121 0.53 0.38 9.53
CA CYS A 121 0.87 -0.79 10.34
C CYS A 121 2.38 -1.00 10.53
N ALA A 122 3.23 -0.16 9.92
CA ALA A 122 4.69 -0.22 10.04
C ALA A 122 5.32 1.13 9.70
N GLY A 123 6.65 1.18 9.70
CA GLY A 123 7.44 2.36 9.31
C GLY A 123 8.77 1.91 8.72
N THR A 124 8.74 1.15 7.62
CA THR A 124 9.94 0.49 7.06
C THR A 124 10.97 1.48 6.50
N THR A 125 10.56 2.72 6.21
CA THR A 125 11.47 3.79 5.75
C THR A 125 11.77 4.84 6.81
N GLY A 126 11.20 4.72 8.00
CA GLY A 126 11.37 5.64 9.12
C GLY A 126 10.05 5.98 9.81
N TYR A 127 10.16 6.63 10.97
CA TYR A 127 9.05 6.87 11.90
C TYR A 127 8.65 8.34 12.00
N ASN A 128 9.46 9.27 11.46
CA ASN A 128 9.19 10.70 11.53
C ASN A 128 8.45 11.16 10.28
N ILE A 129 7.32 11.81 10.45
CA ILE A 129 6.53 12.31 9.32
C ILE A 129 6.30 13.81 9.43
N THR A 130 6.37 14.48 8.28
CA THR A 130 5.90 15.84 8.10
C THR A 130 4.75 15.81 7.10
N MET A 131 3.60 16.41 7.46
CA MET A 131 2.42 16.43 6.60
C MET A 131 1.72 17.78 6.67
N ASP A 132 1.07 18.17 5.57
CA ASP A 132 0.24 19.37 5.54
C ASP A 132 -1.12 19.10 6.17
N LEU A 133 -1.32 19.61 7.39
CA LEU A 133 -2.57 19.42 8.13
C LEU A 133 -3.80 19.98 7.43
N ARG A 134 -3.64 20.96 6.52
CA ARG A 134 -4.77 21.52 5.74
C ARG A 134 -5.46 20.42 4.93
N TYR A 135 -4.70 19.55 4.27
CA TYR A 135 -5.26 18.42 3.53
C TYR A 135 -5.84 17.34 4.44
N HIS A 136 -5.48 17.32 5.71
CA HIS A 136 -6.01 16.36 6.66
C HIS A 136 -7.34 16.82 7.26
N TRP A 137 -7.34 17.98 7.96
CA TRP A 137 -8.55 18.43 8.67
C TRP A 137 -9.62 18.98 7.73
N MET A 138 -9.27 19.77 6.69
CA MET A 138 -10.25 20.32 5.75
C MET A 138 -10.97 19.23 4.96
N MET A 139 -10.29 18.12 4.70
CA MET A 139 -10.83 16.97 3.98
C MET A 139 -11.35 15.87 4.91
N GLN A 140 -11.42 16.11 6.23
CA GLN A 140 -11.94 15.19 7.24
C GLN A 140 -11.32 13.78 7.16
N LYS A 141 -10.03 13.69 6.84
CA LYS A 141 -9.30 12.43 6.69
C LYS A 141 -8.93 11.85 8.04
N ARG A 142 -8.71 10.55 8.07
CA ARG A 142 -8.28 9.81 9.25
C ARG A 142 -6.91 9.20 9.02
N LEU A 143 -6.07 9.22 10.05
CA LEU A 143 -4.85 8.43 10.15
C LEU A 143 -5.06 7.40 11.26
N GLN A 144 -5.05 6.12 10.91
CA GLN A 144 -5.36 5.03 11.82
C GLN A 144 -4.16 4.09 11.95
N GLY A 145 -3.65 3.93 13.16
CA GLY A 145 -2.69 2.88 13.47
C GLY A 145 -3.39 1.52 13.50
N SER A 146 -2.73 0.50 12.95
CA SER A 146 -3.19 -0.89 13.00
C SER A 146 -2.08 -1.76 13.57
N HIS A 147 -2.41 -2.54 14.59
CA HIS A 147 -1.50 -3.47 15.24
C HIS A 147 -2.25 -4.71 15.68
N LEU A 148 -1.84 -5.86 15.15
CA LEU A 148 -2.47 -7.17 15.37
C LEU A 148 -3.94 -7.26 14.88
N ALA A 149 -4.53 -8.39 15.13
CA ALA A 149 -5.93 -8.69 14.87
C ALA A 149 -6.53 -9.38 16.09
N ASN A 150 -7.84 -9.29 16.25
CA ASN A 150 -8.56 -10.08 17.24
C ASN A 150 -9.07 -11.41 16.62
N ASP A 151 -9.61 -12.30 17.46
CA ASP A 151 -10.04 -13.62 17.04
C ASP A 151 -11.12 -13.56 15.95
N VAL A 152 -12.07 -12.62 16.06
CA VAL A 152 -13.15 -12.44 15.06
C VAL A 152 -12.58 -12.06 13.69
N GLN A 153 -11.56 -11.20 13.66
CA GLN A 153 -10.90 -10.81 12.42
C GLN A 153 -10.09 -11.96 11.83
N ALA A 154 -9.43 -12.76 12.68
CA ALA A 154 -8.69 -13.94 12.26
C ALA A 154 -9.64 -15.01 11.67
N GLU A 155 -10.76 -15.26 12.32
CA GLU A 155 -11.80 -16.17 11.81
C GLU A 155 -12.34 -15.71 10.46
N ALA A 156 -12.63 -14.42 10.28
CA ALA A 156 -13.11 -13.88 9.02
C ALA A 156 -12.10 -14.07 7.86
N VAL A 157 -10.80 -13.96 8.11
CA VAL A 157 -9.77 -14.27 7.11
C VAL A 157 -9.73 -15.77 6.81
N ASN A 158 -9.85 -16.64 7.83
CA ASN A 158 -9.92 -18.07 7.63
C ASN A 158 -11.14 -18.49 6.78
N GLU A 159 -12.29 -17.84 6.96
CA GLU A 159 -13.47 -18.08 6.11
C GLU A 159 -13.20 -17.72 4.64
N LEU A 160 -12.50 -16.62 4.37
CA LEU A 160 -12.10 -16.24 3.01
C LEU A 160 -11.13 -17.25 2.38
N LEU A 161 -10.18 -17.77 3.16
CA LEU A 161 -9.24 -18.81 2.73
C LEU A 161 -9.95 -20.13 2.43
N LEU A 162 -10.82 -20.60 3.33
CA LEU A 162 -11.61 -21.81 3.15
C LEU A 162 -12.57 -21.71 1.95
N ALA A 163 -13.13 -20.53 1.72
CA ALA A 163 -13.98 -20.26 0.55
C ALA A 163 -13.17 -20.05 -0.76
N GLN A 164 -11.85 -20.21 -0.72
CA GLN A 164 -10.94 -19.99 -1.85
C GLN A 164 -11.05 -18.60 -2.51
N LYS A 165 -11.50 -17.60 -1.74
CA LYS A 165 -11.56 -16.20 -2.18
C LYS A 165 -10.24 -15.47 -2.01
N VAL A 166 -9.36 -15.99 -1.17
CA VAL A 166 -8.02 -15.50 -0.88
C VAL A 166 -7.06 -16.67 -0.91
N ASP A 167 -5.96 -16.51 -1.62
CA ASP A 167 -4.85 -17.46 -1.71
C ASP A 167 -3.76 -17.04 -0.71
N PRO A 168 -3.26 -17.91 0.17
CA PRO A 168 -2.18 -17.60 1.10
C PRO A 168 -0.87 -17.20 0.43
N CYS A 169 -0.75 -17.33 -0.89
CA CYS A 169 0.42 -16.99 -1.69
C CYS A 169 1.68 -17.73 -1.24
N LEU A 170 1.54 -19.01 -0.89
CA LEU A 170 2.66 -19.84 -0.50
C LEU A 170 3.57 -20.08 -1.72
N SER A 171 4.75 -19.45 -1.73
CA SER A 171 5.69 -19.53 -2.85
C SER A 171 6.64 -20.70 -2.71
N GLU A 172 7.12 -21.02 -1.51
CA GLU A 172 8.11 -22.05 -1.26
C GLU A 172 7.98 -22.60 0.17
N THR A 173 8.41 -23.86 0.36
CA THR A 173 8.46 -24.52 1.67
C THR A 173 9.86 -25.02 1.92
N TYR A 174 10.34 -24.87 3.15
CA TYR A 174 11.66 -25.28 3.57
C TYR A 174 11.57 -26.29 4.73
N SER A 175 12.49 -27.23 4.78
CA SER A 175 12.67 -28.08 5.93
C SER A 175 13.24 -27.28 7.12
N PHE A 176 13.15 -27.83 8.33
CA PHE A 176 13.75 -27.17 9.51
C PHE A 176 15.26 -26.98 9.39
N ASP A 177 15.95 -27.87 8.70
CA ASP A 177 17.39 -27.78 8.47
C ASP A 177 17.77 -26.63 7.52
N GLU A 178 16.85 -26.19 6.69
CA GLU A 178 17.03 -25.10 5.72
C GLU A 178 16.58 -23.72 6.25
N ILE A 179 16.16 -23.62 7.52
CA ILE A 179 15.62 -22.38 8.08
C ILE A 179 16.63 -21.21 7.98
N GLY A 180 17.92 -21.49 8.15
CA GLY A 180 19.00 -20.49 8.00
C GLY A 180 19.08 -19.96 6.56
N HIS A 181 18.92 -20.83 5.56
CA HIS A 181 18.87 -20.43 4.15
C HIS A 181 17.64 -19.58 3.83
N ALA A 182 16.46 -19.99 4.31
CA ALA A 182 15.23 -19.22 4.12
C ALA A 182 15.34 -17.80 4.71
N HIS A 183 15.89 -17.66 5.91
CA HIS A 183 16.16 -16.36 6.53
C HIS A 183 17.17 -15.53 5.73
N GLN A 184 18.21 -16.15 5.16
CA GLN A 184 19.17 -15.44 4.33
C GLN A 184 18.52 -14.89 3.05
N LEU A 185 17.65 -15.65 2.39
CA LEU A 185 16.90 -15.19 1.23
C LEU A 185 15.98 -14.00 1.59
N MET A 186 15.32 -14.05 2.75
CA MET A 186 14.52 -12.92 3.23
C MET A 186 15.37 -11.68 3.49
N TYR A 187 16.51 -11.83 4.16
CA TYR A 187 17.43 -10.73 4.44
C TYR A 187 17.97 -10.07 3.15
N GLU A 188 18.26 -10.87 2.14
CA GLU A 188 18.76 -10.42 0.85
C GLU A 188 17.65 -9.94 -0.11
N ASN A 189 16.38 -9.97 0.33
CA ASN A 189 15.19 -9.67 -0.50
C ASN A 189 15.14 -10.51 -1.79
N LYS A 190 15.58 -11.76 -1.70
CA LYS A 190 15.59 -12.75 -2.81
C LYS A 190 14.50 -13.81 -2.69
N HIS A 191 13.63 -13.70 -1.69
CA HIS A 191 12.48 -14.58 -1.55
C HIS A 191 11.46 -14.27 -2.68
N PRO A 192 10.74 -15.27 -3.19
CA PRO A 192 9.87 -15.10 -4.36
C PRO A 192 8.74 -14.08 -4.15
N TYR A 193 8.06 -14.10 -2.97
CA TYR A 193 6.97 -13.17 -2.63
C TYR A 193 6.80 -13.05 -1.10
#